data_5f2da60226922ea48d2eba0b14e46d19
#
_entry.id   5f2da60226922ea48d2eba0b14e46d19
#
_cell.length_a   1.000
_cell.length_b   1.000
_cell.length_c   1.000
_cell.angle_alpha   90.00
_cell.angle_beta   90.00
_cell.angle_gamma   90.00
#
_symmetry.space_group_name_H-M   'P 1'
#
loop_
_entity.id
_entity.type
_entity.pdbx_description
1 polymer ?
#
loop_
_entity_poly.entity_id
_entity_poly.type
_entity_poly.pdbx_seq_one_letter_code
_entity_poly.pdbx_strand_id
1 'polypeptide(L)'
;MKIQKKALAAIAEITNELGDQFDELRAEIDRRFGERRSEGEVFRPLPAPQGMDMSVLTALNERRSQRNFSNEPLPDQLLSNILYAADGINRKGGRRTTATALNWRETDIYVLKANGIWRWVPERNGVLFCSLHDVRDQTYLLQTQLTVPPVELVFVANYARTRNFLSNAVETIAPKIKKTAVDEAEIREARIRACT
;
A
#
# COMPACT_ATOMS: atom_id res chain seq x y z
N MET A 1 -3.94 17.41 29.84
CA MET A 1 -2.52 17.15 29.52
C MET A 1 -2.02 15.74 29.83
N LYS A 2 -2.27 15.15 31.02
CA LYS A 2 -1.87 13.74 31.34
C LYS A 2 -2.55 12.66 30.49
N ILE A 3 -3.82 12.84 30.12
CA ILE A 3 -4.61 11.88 29.34
C ILE A 3 -4.12 11.80 27.88
N GLN A 4 -3.81 12.94 27.27
CA GLN A 4 -3.28 12.97 25.90
C GLN A 4 -1.89 12.33 25.77
N LYS A 5 -1.03 12.50 26.78
CA LYS A 5 0.29 11.82 26.82
C LYS A 5 0.14 10.29 26.94
N LYS A 6 -0.81 9.80 27.73
CA LYS A 6 -1.09 8.37 27.85
C LYS A 6 -1.66 7.78 26.56
N ALA A 7 -2.57 8.50 25.88
CA ALA A 7 -3.12 8.05 24.61
C ALA A 7 -2.05 8.00 23.50
N LEU A 8 -1.18 9.03 23.41
CA LEU A 8 -0.07 9.04 22.45
C LEU A 8 0.96 7.93 22.72
N ALA A 9 1.26 7.65 23.98
CA ALA A 9 2.16 6.55 24.36
C ALA A 9 1.54 5.19 24.00
N ALA A 10 0.26 4.98 24.28
CA ALA A 10 -0.44 3.74 23.93
C ALA A 10 -0.53 3.54 22.39
N ILE A 11 -0.78 4.60 21.62
CA ILE A 11 -0.76 4.53 20.15
C ILE A 11 0.64 4.18 19.65
N ALA A 12 1.69 4.77 20.22
CA ALA A 12 3.06 4.46 19.83
C ALA A 12 3.45 3.02 20.17
N GLU A 13 2.99 2.50 21.31
CA GLU A 13 3.23 1.13 21.75
C GLU A 13 2.51 0.11 20.84
N ILE A 14 1.23 0.33 20.54
CA ILE A 14 0.46 -0.49 19.59
C ILE A 14 1.09 -0.43 18.18
N THR A 15 1.56 0.73 17.74
CA THR A 15 2.20 0.89 16.43
C THR A 15 3.53 0.14 16.36
N ASN A 16 4.28 0.10 17.46
CA ASN A 16 5.53 -0.66 17.53
C ASN A 16 5.27 -2.17 17.57
N GLU A 17 4.34 -2.65 18.42
CA GLU A 17 3.95 -4.08 18.46
C GLU A 17 3.43 -4.58 17.11
N LEU A 18 2.58 -3.81 16.44
CA LEU A 18 2.14 -4.13 15.09
C LEU A 18 3.33 -4.15 14.12
N GLY A 19 4.26 -3.19 14.22
CA GLY A 19 5.46 -3.13 13.40
C GLY A 19 6.29 -4.41 13.54
N ASP A 20 6.53 -4.85 14.75
CA ASP A 20 7.33 -6.03 15.04
C ASP A 20 6.68 -7.32 14.52
N GLN A 21 5.35 -7.47 14.69
CA GLN A 21 4.60 -8.60 14.13
C GLN A 21 4.64 -8.64 12.59
N PHE A 22 4.62 -7.49 11.93
CA PHE A 22 4.73 -7.42 10.48
C PHE A 22 6.15 -7.65 9.98
N ASP A 23 7.17 -7.25 10.73
CA ASP A 23 8.56 -7.55 10.40
C ASP A 23 8.84 -9.06 10.53
N GLU A 24 8.24 -9.75 11.52
CA GLU A 24 8.29 -11.21 11.64
C GLU A 24 7.56 -11.90 10.49
N LEU A 25 6.35 -11.45 10.13
CA LEU A 25 5.60 -11.98 8.99
C LEU A 25 6.35 -11.76 7.67
N ARG A 26 6.97 -10.62 7.50
CA ARG A 26 7.81 -10.32 6.35
C ARG A 26 9.04 -11.21 6.29
N ALA A 27 9.73 -11.42 7.41
CA ALA A 27 10.86 -12.33 7.49
C ALA A 27 10.45 -13.78 7.18
N GLU A 28 9.23 -14.18 7.57
CA GLU A 28 8.66 -15.50 7.22
C GLU A 28 8.32 -15.59 5.74
N ILE A 29 7.75 -14.55 5.14
CA ILE A 29 7.50 -14.47 3.71
C ILE A 29 8.83 -14.52 2.95
N ASP A 30 9.83 -13.74 3.34
CA ASP A 30 11.16 -13.75 2.72
C ASP A 30 11.85 -15.12 2.88
N ARG A 31 11.66 -15.84 3.99
CA ARG A 31 12.14 -17.22 4.18
C ARG A 31 11.41 -18.24 3.31
N ARG A 32 10.09 -18.15 3.21
CA ARG A 32 9.27 -19.07 2.40
C ARG A 32 9.42 -18.86 0.90
N PHE A 33 9.58 -17.62 0.47
CA PHE A 33 9.63 -17.23 -0.94
C PHE A 33 11.04 -16.94 -1.47
N GLY A 34 12.06 -17.22 -0.66
CA GLY A 34 13.47 -17.26 -1.05
C GLY A 34 14.19 -15.92 -1.03
N GLU A 35 15.48 -15.99 -0.83
CA GLU A 35 16.41 -14.86 -0.80
C GLU A 35 16.32 -14.06 -2.10
N ARG A 36 16.26 -12.74 -1.97
CA ARG A 36 16.40 -11.82 -3.11
C ARG A 36 17.75 -12.08 -3.77
N ARG A 37 17.75 -12.64 -4.94
CA ARG A 37 18.96 -12.66 -5.76
C ARG A 37 19.27 -11.23 -6.17
N SER A 38 20.38 -10.73 -5.69
CA SER A 38 20.95 -9.43 -6.02
C SER A 38 21.62 -9.37 -7.40
N GLU A 39 21.45 -10.38 -8.24
CA GLU A 39 22.03 -10.44 -9.57
C GLU A 39 21.00 -10.06 -10.63
N GLY A 40 21.12 -8.81 -11.12
CA GLY A 40 20.41 -8.34 -12.31
C GLY A 40 18.92 -8.16 -12.11
N GLU A 41 18.48 -6.94 -11.87
CA GLU A 41 17.06 -6.57 -11.79
C GLU A 41 16.34 -6.90 -13.10
N VAL A 42 15.56 -7.98 -13.15
CA VAL A 42 14.76 -8.33 -14.33
C VAL A 42 13.47 -7.51 -14.31
N PHE A 43 13.46 -6.46 -15.09
CA PHE A 43 12.31 -5.59 -15.27
C PHE A 43 11.62 -5.84 -16.59
N ARG A 44 10.30 -5.97 -16.57
CA ARG A 44 9.46 -6.09 -17.77
C ARG A 44 8.56 -4.86 -17.90
N PRO A 45 8.76 -4.01 -18.90
CA PRO A 45 7.86 -2.91 -19.18
C PRO A 45 6.50 -3.44 -19.64
N LEU A 46 5.43 -2.75 -19.29
CA LEU A 46 4.08 -3.01 -19.79
C LEU A 46 3.67 -1.91 -20.78
N PRO A 47 2.74 -2.22 -21.70
CA PRO A 47 2.16 -1.21 -22.58
C PRO A 47 1.54 -0.06 -21.78
N ALA A 48 1.45 1.12 -22.38
CA ALA A 48 0.72 2.21 -21.77
C ALA A 48 -0.76 1.82 -21.58
N PRO A 49 -1.41 2.19 -20.46
CA PRO A 49 -2.83 1.90 -20.26
C PRO A 49 -3.67 2.58 -21.34
N GLN A 50 -4.60 1.84 -21.94
CA GLN A 50 -5.48 2.35 -23.00
C GLN A 50 -6.76 1.52 -23.12
N GLY A 51 -7.77 2.06 -23.84
CA GLY A 51 -9.02 1.35 -24.09
C GLY A 51 -9.86 1.16 -22.83
N MET A 52 -9.83 2.13 -21.91
CA MET A 52 -10.62 2.14 -20.66
C MET A 52 -11.71 3.22 -20.73
N ASP A 53 -12.56 3.16 -21.74
CA ASP A 53 -13.55 4.19 -22.09
C ASP A 53 -14.96 3.88 -21.54
N MET A 54 -15.11 2.76 -20.83
CA MET A 54 -16.36 2.43 -20.16
C MET A 54 -16.67 3.47 -19.08
N SER A 55 -17.92 3.93 -19.03
CA SER A 55 -18.32 4.85 -17.97
C SER A 55 -18.25 4.18 -16.60
N VAL A 56 -17.92 4.96 -15.55
CA VAL A 56 -17.88 4.44 -14.18
C VAL A 56 -19.21 3.82 -13.77
N LEU A 57 -20.33 4.45 -14.16
CA LEU A 57 -21.67 3.93 -13.85
C LEU A 57 -21.92 2.57 -14.51
N THR A 58 -21.54 2.41 -15.77
CA THR A 58 -21.65 1.12 -16.48
C THR A 58 -20.79 0.06 -15.79
N ALA A 59 -19.52 0.38 -15.48
CA ALA A 59 -18.63 -0.54 -14.81
C ALA A 59 -19.15 -1.00 -13.43
N LEU A 60 -19.73 -0.09 -12.66
CA LEU A 60 -20.35 -0.40 -11.37
C LEU A 60 -21.58 -1.30 -11.52
N ASN A 61 -22.43 -1.04 -12.49
CA ASN A 61 -23.65 -1.81 -12.75
C ASN A 61 -23.35 -3.23 -13.28
N GLU A 62 -22.29 -3.37 -14.06
CA GLU A 62 -21.90 -4.65 -14.65
C GLU A 62 -20.97 -5.48 -13.75
N ARG A 63 -20.36 -4.88 -12.73
CA ARG A 63 -19.45 -5.58 -11.82
C ARG A 63 -20.14 -6.75 -11.13
N ARG A 64 -19.59 -7.93 -11.28
CA ARG A 64 -20.05 -9.18 -10.63
C ARG A 64 -18.85 -9.97 -10.12
N SER A 65 -19.06 -10.73 -9.06
CA SER A 65 -18.06 -11.71 -8.61
C SER A 65 -18.13 -12.92 -9.53
N GLN A 66 -17.10 -13.11 -10.34
CA GLN A 66 -16.93 -14.28 -11.18
C GLN A 66 -15.75 -15.11 -10.67
N ARG A 67 -15.88 -16.45 -10.74
CA ARG A 67 -14.89 -17.39 -10.26
C ARG A 67 -14.54 -18.44 -11.31
N ASN A 68 -15.09 -18.32 -12.50
CA ASN A 68 -14.72 -19.12 -13.67
C ASN A 68 -13.64 -18.36 -14.44
N PHE A 69 -12.44 -18.89 -14.43
CA PHE A 69 -11.28 -18.28 -15.08
C PHE A 69 -10.95 -19.04 -16.36
N SER A 70 -10.50 -18.32 -17.40
CA SER A 70 -9.90 -18.90 -18.57
C SER A 70 -8.50 -19.46 -18.21
N ASN A 71 -8.10 -20.52 -18.90
CA ASN A 71 -6.73 -21.05 -18.82
C ASN A 71 -5.74 -20.23 -19.67
N GLU A 72 -6.23 -19.26 -20.43
CA GLU A 72 -5.39 -18.43 -21.29
C GLU A 72 -4.58 -17.41 -20.47
N PRO A 73 -3.34 -17.15 -20.85
CA PRO A 73 -2.54 -16.11 -20.22
C PRO A 73 -3.21 -14.73 -20.38
N LEU A 74 -3.23 -13.94 -19.31
CA LEU A 74 -3.74 -12.57 -19.37
C LEU A 74 -2.83 -11.73 -20.28
N PRO A 75 -3.37 -11.06 -21.32
CA PRO A 75 -2.61 -10.16 -22.18
C PRO A 75 -1.97 -9.01 -21.39
N ASP A 76 -0.75 -8.61 -21.77
CA ASP A 76 -0.02 -7.53 -21.09
C ASP A 76 -0.76 -6.19 -21.09
N GLN A 77 -1.55 -5.92 -22.12
CA GLN A 77 -2.38 -4.72 -22.16
C GLN A 77 -3.46 -4.71 -21.06
N LEU A 78 -4.11 -5.85 -20.85
CA LEU A 78 -5.12 -5.97 -19.80
C LEU A 78 -4.46 -5.93 -18.41
N LEU A 79 -3.31 -6.59 -18.25
CA LEU A 79 -2.54 -6.50 -17.02
C LEU A 79 -2.13 -5.07 -16.71
N SER A 80 -1.65 -4.32 -17.70
CA SER A 80 -1.30 -2.91 -17.55
C SER A 80 -2.50 -2.06 -17.12
N ASN A 81 -3.64 -2.25 -17.76
CA ASN A 81 -4.88 -1.53 -17.45
C ASN A 81 -5.33 -1.80 -16.00
N ILE A 82 -5.29 -3.06 -15.59
CA ILE A 82 -5.69 -3.46 -14.22
C ILE A 82 -4.72 -2.85 -13.19
N LEU A 83 -3.42 -2.94 -13.42
CA LEU A 83 -2.41 -2.39 -12.51
C LEU A 83 -2.47 -0.86 -12.45
N TYR A 84 -2.72 -0.21 -13.58
CA TYR A 84 -2.91 1.24 -13.61
C TYR A 84 -4.18 1.64 -12.84
N ALA A 85 -5.30 0.93 -13.01
CA ALA A 85 -6.52 1.18 -12.25
C ALA A 85 -6.29 0.97 -10.75
N ALA A 86 -5.53 -0.08 -10.38
CA ALA A 86 -5.25 -0.44 -9.00
C ALA A 86 -4.32 0.55 -8.29
N ASP A 87 -3.24 1.02 -8.92
CA ASP A 87 -2.25 1.91 -8.28
C ASP A 87 -1.35 2.62 -9.32
N GLY A 88 -1.91 3.06 -10.45
CA GLY A 88 -1.16 3.78 -11.48
C GLY A 88 -0.91 5.24 -11.14
N ILE A 89 0.13 5.82 -11.73
CA ILE A 89 0.40 7.26 -11.61
C ILE A 89 -0.45 8.02 -12.64
N ASN A 90 -1.39 8.82 -12.17
CA ASN A 90 -2.33 9.55 -13.00
C ASN A 90 -2.17 11.08 -12.95
N ARG A 91 -1.26 11.60 -12.10
CA ARG A 91 -1.06 13.06 -11.90
C ARG A 91 0.40 13.38 -11.62
N LYS A 92 0.75 14.64 -11.87
CA LYS A 92 2.08 15.17 -11.55
C LYS A 92 2.41 14.98 -10.06
N GLY A 93 3.68 14.80 -9.74
CA GLY A 93 4.15 14.53 -8.37
C GLY A 93 3.97 13.07 -7.93
N GLY A 94 3.77 12.15 -8.87
CA GLY A 94 3.66 10.71 -8.60
C GLY A 94 2.41 10.33 -7.81
N ARG A 95 1.34 11.12 -7.92
CA ARG A 95 0.05 10.81 -7.29
C ARG A 95 -0.62 9.69 -8.06
N ARG A 96 -1.24 8.78 -7.31
CA ARG A 96 -1.77 7.52 -7.83
C ARG A 96 -3.29 7.54 -7.98
N THR A 97 -3.81 6.54 -8.66
CA THR A 97 -5.25 6.27 -8.80
C THR A 97 -5.87 5.93 -7.45
N THR A 98 -5.14 5.23 -6.60
CA THR A 98 -5.56 4.95 -5.22
C THR A 98 -5.26 6.12 -4.29
N ALA A 99 -6.16 6.32 -3.32
CA ALA A 99 -5.95 7.28 -2.26
C ALA A 99 -5.08 6.64 -1.16
N THR A 100 -4.03 7.35 -0.74
CA THR A 100 -3.24 6.97 0.43
C THR A 100 -3.15 8.17 1.38
N ALA A 101 -3.14 7.93 2.69
CA ALA A 101 -3.00 9.00 3.66
C ALA A 101 -1.68 9.74 3.40
N LEU A 102 -1.75 11.07 3.26
CA LEU A 102 -0.59 11.93 3.04
C LEU A 102 0.37 11.48 1.92
N ASN A 103 -0.13 10.71 0.96
CA ASN A 103 0.65 10.14 -0.16
C ASN A 103 1.78 9.19 0.30
N TRP A 104 1.55 8.39 1.33
CA TRP A 104 2.54 7.45 1.88
C TRP A 104 2.89 6.31 0.93
N ARG A 105 1.98 5.97 0.01
CA ARG A 105 2.18 4.89 -0.97
C ARG A 105 2.56 3.57 -0.30
N GLU A 106 1.90 3.27 0.80
CA GLU A 106 2.19 2.14 1.66
C GLU A 106 1.86 0.79 1.03
N THR A 107 1.10 0.77 -0.05
CA THR A 107 0.70 -0.48 -0.72
C THR A 107 1.67 -0.84 -1.83
N ASP A 108 2.24 -2.03 -1.76
CA ASP A 108 2.93 -2.69 -2.87
C ASP A 108 1.98 -3.73 -3.50
N ILE A 109 1.93 -3.81 -4.83
CA ILE A 109 1.13 -4.80 -5.55
C ILE A 109 2.06 -5.85 -6.13
N TYR A 110 1.81 -7.11 -5.74
CA TYR A 110 2.47 -8.27 -6.33
C TYR A 110 1.54 -8.94 -7.33
N VAL A 111 2.10 -9.36 -8.45
CA VAL A 111 1.44 -10.05 -9.55
C VAL A 111 1.92 -11.48 -9.53
N LEU A 112 1.05 -12.40 -9.16
CA LEU A 112 1.33 -13.84 -9.13
C LEU A 112 0.89 -14.45 -10.45
N LYS A 113 1.78 -15.18 -11.10
CA LYS A 113 1.58 -15.84 -12.40
C LYS A 113 2.15 -17.25 -12.34
N ALA A 114 1.79 -18.09 -13.31
CA ALA A 114 2.40 -19.42 -13.46
C ALA A 114 3.94 -19.38 -13.60
N ASN A 115 4.47 -18.29 -14.15
CA ASN A 115 5.90 -18.10 -14.35
C ASN A 115 6.59 -17.33 -13.22
N GLY A 116 5.92 -17.17 -12.08
CA GLY A 116 6.50 -16.59 -10.87
C GLY A 116 5.82 -15.35 -10.32
N ILE A 117 6.49 -14.74 -9.38
CA ILE A 117 6.05 -13.56 -8.63
C ILE A 117 6.72 -12.32 -9.20
N TRP A 118 5.91 -11.30 -9.47
CA TRP A 118 6.35 -10.02 -9.99
C TRP A 118 5.82 -8.90 -9.10
N ARG A 119 6.55 -7.79 -8.95
CA ARG A 119 6.10 -6.61 -8.21
C ARG A 119 5.82 -5.46 -9.18
N TRP A 120 4.68 -4.82 -9.04
CA TRP A 120 4.31 -3.63 -9.79
C TRP A 120 5.22 -2.44 -9.44
N VAL A 121 5.71 -1.74 -10.46
CA VAL A 121 6.54 -0.53 -10.35
C VAL A 121 5.86 0.59 -11.13
N PRO A 122 4.96 1.37 -10.50
CA PRO A 122 4.16 2.40 -11.17
C PRO A 122 5.02 3.47 -11.85
N GLU A 123 6.17 3.80 -11.27
CA GLU A 123 7.09 4.81 -11.75
C GLU A 123 7.69 4.47 -13.14
N ARG A 124 7.71 3.18 -13.47
CA ARG A 124 8.27 2.65 -14.72
C ARG A 124 7.22 1.99 -15.61
N ASN A 125 5.95 2.02 -15.22
CA ASN A 125 4.84 1.30 -15.87
C ASN A 125 5.23 -0.14 -16.25
N GLY A 126 5.60 -0.94 -15.28
CA GLY A 126 6.06 -2.30 -15.53
C GLY A 126 6.16 -3.13 -14.26
N VAL A 127 6.61 -4.36 -14.41
CA VAL A 127 6.74 -5.31 -13.32
C VAL A 127 8.18 -5.77 -13.13
N LEU A 128 8.57 -5.86 -11.87
CA LEU A 128 9.88 -6.33 -11.44
C LEU A 128 9.78 -7.78 -11.02
N PHE A 129 10.65 -8.64 -11.54
CA PHE A 129 10.72 -10.03 -11.16
C PHE A 129 11.19 -10.21 -9.71
N CYS A 130 10.50 -11.05 -8.96
CA CYS A 130 10.81 -11.33 -7.55
C CYS A 130 11.19 -12.79 -7.32
N SER A 131 10.46 -13.74 -7.91
CA SER A 131 10.68 -15.19 -7.69
C SER A 131 10.10 -16.01 -8.82
N LEU A 132 10.66 -17.22 -9.05
CA LEU A 132 10.15 -18.20 -10.01
C LEU A 132 9.01 -19.07 -9.47
N HIS A 133 8.70 -18.98 -8.17
CA HIS A 133 7.70 -19.85 -7.56
C HIS A 133 6.28 -19.45 -7.98
N ASP A 134 5.49 -20.44 -8.42
CA ASP A 134 4.04 -20.27 -8.54
C ASP A 134 3.40 -20.54 -7.18
N VAL A 135 2.77 -19.52 -6.61
CA VAL A 135 2.15 -19.60 -5.28
C VAL A 135 0.66 -19.26 -5.32
N ARG A 136 0.06 -19.23 -6.52
CA ARG A 136 -1.35 -18.88 -6.71
C ARG A 136 -2.32 -19.80 -5.97
N ASP A 137 -1.97 -21.07 -5.80
CA ASP A 137 -2.75 -22.05 -5.05
C ASP A 137 -2.66 -21.89 -3.53
N GLN A 138 -1.72 -21.06 -3.03
CA GLN A 138 -1.47 -20.86 -1.60
C GLN A 138 -2.16 -19.60 -1.05
N THR A 139 -2.75 -18.76 -1.91
CA THR A 139 -3.39 -17.51 -1.50
C THR A 139 -4.82 -17.69 -1.01
N TYR A 140 -5.42 -18.88 -1.22
CA TYR A 140 -6.80 -19.18 -0.82
C TYR A 140 -6.88 -19.71 0.61
N LEU A 141 -7.02 -18.85 1.59
CA LEU A 141 -7.13 -19.26 3.00
C LEU A 141 -8.41 -20.02 3.33
N LEU A 142 -9.51 -19.82 2.59
CA LEU A 142 -10.83 -20.35 2.94
C LEU A 142 -11.63 -20.90 1.74
N GLN A 143 -11.13 -20.84 0.53
CA GLN A 143 -11.88 -21.19 -0.67
C GLN A 143 -11.22 -22.38 -1.42
N THR A 144 -11.40 -23.56 -0.90
CA THR A 144 -10.75 -24.79 -1.38
C THR A 144 -11.25 -25.33 -2.74
N GLN A 145 -12.20 -24.67 -3.40
CA GLN A 145 -12.85 -25.18 -4.62
C GLN A 145 -12.73 -24.25 -5.84
N LEU A 146 -11.80 -23.32 -5.82
CA LEU A 146 -11.65 -22.37 -6.92
C LEU A 146 -10.63 -22.89 -7.95
N THR A 147 -10.96 -22.67 -9.22
CA THR A 147 -9.97 -22.80 -10.30
C THR A 147 -8.89 -21.74 -10.09
N VAL A 148 -7.62 -22.13 -10.14
CA VAL A 148 -6.50 -21.19 -10.01
C VAL A 148 -6.57 -20.17 -11.15
N PRO A 149 -6.68 -18.86 -10.89
CA PRO A 149 -6.76 -17.87 -11.93
C PRO A 149 -5.41 -17.72 -12.65
N PRO A 150 -5.42 -17.26 -13.92
CA PRO A 150 -4.17 -17.05 -14.67
C PRO A 150 -3.26 -16.00 -14.02
N VAL A 151 -3.83 -15.03 -13.34
CA VAL A 151 -3.13 -13.96 -12.62
C VAL A 151 -3.86 -13.64 -11.32
N GLU A 152 -3.10 -13.42 -10.26
CA GLU A 152 -3.59 -12.88 -9.00
C GLU A 152 -2.84 -11.61 -8.63
N LEU A 153 -3.55 -10.68 -8.02
CA LEU A 153 -2.97 -9.48 -7.45
C LEU A 153 -3.04 -9.54 -5.92
N VAL A 154 -1.88 -9.47 -5.30
CA VAL A 154 -1.76 -9.42 -3.84
C VAL A 154 -1.32 -8.02 -3.42
N PHE A 155 -2.14 -7.39 -2.59
CA PHE A 155 -1.88 -6.07 -2.04
C PHE A 155 -1.19 -6.23 -0.70
N VAL A 156 0.03 -5.74 -0.59
CA VAL A 156 0.87 -5.84 0.60
C VAL A 156 1.09 -4.47 1.20
N ALA A 157 0.67 -4.29 2.45
CA ALA A 157 0.94 -3.06 3.17
C ALA A 157 2.42 -2.99 3.60
N ASN A 158 3.14 -1.97 3.14
CA ASN A 158 4.53 -1.73 3.51
C ASN A 158 4.61 -0.75 4.69
N TYR A 159 4.57 -1.30 5.88
CA TYR A 159 4.55 -0.49 7.11
C TYR A 159 5.85 0.29 7.36
N ALA A 160 6.98 -0.09 6.77
CA ALA A 160 8.20 0.69 6.89
C ALA A 160 8.03 2.12 6.32
N ARG A 161 7.16 2.30 5.32
CA ARG A 161 6.84 3.62 4.77
C ARG A 161 5.98 4.47 5.71
N THR A 162 5.06 3.85 6.45
CA THR A 162 4.20 4.55 7.43
C THR A 162 4.93 4.85 8.73
N ARG A 163 5.76 3.94 9.21
CA ARG A 163 6.51 4.07 10.46
C ARG A 163 7.46 5.27 10.43
N ASN A 164 8.25 5.40 9.38
CA ASN A 164 9.18 6.54 9.22
C ASN A 164 8.44 7.88 9.12
N PHE A 165 7.24 7.89 8.55
CA PHE A 165 6.44 9.11 8.47
C PHE A 165 5.81 9.49 9.81
N LEU A 166 5.25 8.53 10.56
CA LEU A 166 4.65 8.80 11.86
C LEU A 166 5.68 9.35 12.85
N SER A 167 6.90 8.79 12.89
CA SER A 167 8.00 9.36 13.70
C SER A 167 8.36 10.78 13.26
N ASN A 168 8.55 11.01 11.96
CA ASN A 168 8.86 12.34 11.43
C ASN A 168 7.70 13.33 11.61
N ALA A 169 6.44 12.89 11.50
CA ALA A 169 5.27 13.72 11.73
C ALA A 169 5.13 14.11 13.20
N VAL A 170 5.37 13.18 14.12
CA VAL A 170 5.36 13.45 15.57
C VAL A 170 6.47 14.43 15.90
N GLU A 171 7.68 14.28 15.40
CA GLU A 171 8.79 15.22 15.61
C GLU A 171 8.51 16.60 15.03
N THR A 172 7.80 16.69 13.92
CA THR A 172 7.49 17.96 13.25
C THR A 172 6.28 18.67 13.86
N ILE A 173 5.25 17.93 14.29
CA ILE A 173 3.97 18.48 14.76
C ILE A 173 3.98 18.72 16.27
N ALA A 174 4.63 17.87 17.06
CA ALA A 174 4.67 17.98 18.51
C ALA A 174 5.23 19.34 19.01
N PRO A 175 6.29 19.93 18.41
CA PRO A 175 6.76 21.26 18.79
C PRO A 175 5.77 22.36 18.45
N LYS A 176 5.04 22.23 17.31
CA LYS A 176 4.04 23.21 16.88
C LYS A 176 2.82 23.22 17.80
N ILE A 177 2.34 22.02 18.19
CA ILE A 177 1.22 21.88 19.15
C ILE A 177 1.62 22.46 20.52
N LYS A 178 2.86 22.22 20.98
CA LYS A 178 3.38 22.81 22.22
C LYS A 178 3.38 24.34 22.13
N LYS A 179 3.86 24.90 21.02
CA LYS A 179 3.91 26.35 20.82
C LYS A 179 2.51 26.97 20.83
N THR A 180 1.55 26.38 20.08
CA THR A 180 0.16 26.86 20.05
C THR A 180 -0.51 26.77 21.42
N ALA A 181 -0.28 25.72 22.19
CA ALA A 181 -0.83 25.58 23.53
C ALA A 181 -0.23 26.61 24.54
N VAL A 182 1.05 26.96 24.35
CA VAL A 182 1.68 28.03 25.16
C VAL A 182 1.11 29.38 24.78
N ASP A 183 0.96 29.67 23.48
CA ASP A 183 0.38 30.93 22.99
C ASP A 183 -1.07 31.10 23.48
N GLU A 184 -1.89 30.04 23.48
CA GLU A 184 -3.26 30.08 24.03
C GLU A 184 -3.28 30.31 25.54
N ALA A 185 -2.34 29.75 26.29
CA ALA A 185 -2.24 29.98 27.73
C ALA A 185 -1.84 31.43 28.05
N GLU A 186 -0.91 31.98 27.28
CA GLU A 186 -0.50 33.40 27.42
C GLU A 186 -1.66 34.38 27.09
N ILE A 187 -2.41 34.07 26.02
CA ILE A 187 -3.60 34.86 25.64
C ILE A 187 -4.68 34.80 26.75
N ARG A 188 -4.87 33.62 27.34
CA ARG A 188 -5.83 33.43 28.43
C ARG A 188 -5.42 34.20 29.68
N GLU A 189 -4.15 34.18 30.06
CA GLU A 189 -3.62 34.94 31.18
C GLU A 189 -3.69 36.46 30.93
N ALA A 190 -3.42 36.92 29.70
CA ALA A 190 -3.55 38.32 29.33
C ALA A 190 -5.00 38.81 29.42
N ARG A 191 -5.98 37.96 29.03
CA ARG A 191 -7.41 38.25 29.18
C ARG A 191 -7.84 38.32 30.64
N ILE A 192 -7.35 37.45 31.49
CA ILE A 192 -7.66 37.49 32.94
C ILE A 192 -7.10 38.76 33.57
N ARG A 193 -5.87 39.16 33.21
CA ARG A 193 -5.26 40.41 33.71
C ARG A 193 -5.96 41.69 33.22
N ALA A 194 -6.63 41.64 32.07
CA ALA A 194 -7.37 42.79 31.53
C ALA A 194 -8.78 42.94 32.14
N CYS A 195 -9.26 41.94 32.89
CA CYS A 195 -10.57 41.96 33.55
C CYS A 195 -10.49 42.22 35.07
N THR A 196 -9.30 42.37 35.61
CA THR A 196 -9.02 42.77 37.00
C THR A 196 -8.51 44.21 37.05
#